data_e8d28845eb29e6c55fea29b06ccb32e7
#
_entry.id   e8d28845eb29e6c55fea29b06ccb32e7
#
_cell.length_a   1.000
_cell.length_b   1.000
_cell.length_c   1.000
_cell.angle_alpha   90.00
_cell.angle_beta   90.00
_cell.angle_gamma   90.00
#
_symmetry.space_group_name_H-M   'P 1'
#
loop_
_entity.id
_entity.type
_entity.pdbx_description
1 polymer ?
#
loop_
_entity_poly.entity_id
_entity_poly.type
_entity_poly.pdbx_seq_one_letter_code
_entity_poly.pdbx_strand_id
1 'polypeptide(L)'
;LELPIGSLVLRMRNFQFLDPGVTGEGKKGMSHVAKMDKQVFEEFQNDWGELATMAEEAVGLALFDATPDKGAKVLSSLTDRNKVSRERHFFRASVLTSYNNKCCITGLTLPTLLAASHIKPFSECRSSSERTDPHNGLLLNTLHDKAFDQGLITVTKDYKIWVSQKVKDFANDSFTNTSLVALEGRQIILPRNFLPAAECLEYHNDVIFKG
;
A
#
# COMPACT_ATOMS: atom_id res chain seq x y z
N LEU A 1 19.63 6.75 19.37
CA LEU A 1 18.71 6.64 20.50
C LEU A 1 17.99 5.29 20.39
N GLU A 2 18.52 4.26 21.09
CA GLU A 2 17.81 3.00 21.22
C GLU A 2 16.65 3.19 22.22
N LEU A 3 15.43 3.23 21.72
CA LEU A 3 14.25 3.22 22.58
C LEU A 3 14.08 1.81 23.17
N PRO A 4 13.87 1.67 24.48
CA PRO A 4 13.56 0.37 25.08
C PRO A 4 12.35 -0.26 24.40
N ILE A 5 12.40 -1.57 24.13
CA ILE A 5 11.31 -2.33 23.45
C ILE A 5 9.95 -2.07 24.10
N GLY A 6 9.90 -1.97 25.45
CA GLY A 6 8.68 -1.63 26.18
C GLY A 6 8.09 -0.26 25.85
N SER A 7 8.95 0.73 25.55
CA SER A 7 8.50 2.06 25.13
C SER A 7 7.88 2.04 23.74
N LEU A 8 8.45 1.27 22.82
CA LEU A 8 7.91 1.10 21.47
C LEU A 8 6.53 0.41 21.51
N VAL A 9 6.41 -0.68 22.28
CA VAL A 9 5.14 -1.40 22.45
C VAL A 9 4.07 -0.48 23.06
N LEU A 10 4.43 0.39 24.01
CA LEU A 10 3.49 1.32 24.60
C LEU A 10 2.98 2.34 23.56
N ARG A 11 3.86 2.90 22.72
CA ARG A 11 3.47 3.83 21.65
C ARG A 11 2.58 3.16 20.60
N MET A 12 2.90 1.93 20.19
CA MET A 12 2.04 1.16 19.28
C MET A 12 0.63 0.95 19.86
N ARG A 13 0.51 0.68 21.17
CA ARG A 13 -0.79 0.58 21.84
C ARG A 13 -1.54 1.91 21.90
N ASN A 14 -0.83 3.02 22.03
CA ASN A 14 -1.42 4.36 21.98
C ASN A 14 -2.00 4.64 20.60
N PHE A 15 -1.29 4.33 19.52
CA PHE A 15 -1.81 4.45 18.15
C PHE A 15 -3.01 3.53 17.88
N GLN A 16 -2.98 2.29 18.37
CA GLN A 16 -4.13 1.39 18.27
C GLN A 16 -5.37 1.93 18.98
N PHE A 17 -5.21 2.66 20.08
CA PHE A 17 -6.33 3.31 20.78
C PHE A 17 -6.90 4.49 19.99
N LEU A 18 -6.07 5.24 19.27
CA LEU A 18 -6.48 6.38 18.45
C LEU A 18 -7.13 5.95 17.12
N ASP A 19 -6.87 4.74 16.65
CA ASP A 19 -7.40 4.23 15.38
C ASP A 19 -8.89 3.83 15.52
N PRO A 20 -9.83 4.56 14.85
CA PRO A 20 -11.25 4.22 14.87
C PRO A 20 -11.56 2.82 14.35
N GLY A 21 -10.73 2.32 13.42
CA GLY A 21 -10.86 0.98 12.89
C GLY A 21 -10.61 -0.11 13.95
N VAL A 22 -9.71 0.14 14.91
CA VAL A 22 -9.42 -0.79 16.01
C VAL A 22 -10.41 -0.65 17.16
N THR A 23 -10.75 0.59 17.53
CA THR A 23 -11.66 0.86 18.66
C THR A 23 -13.12 0.54 18.32
N GLY A 24 -13.54 0.69 17.08
CA GLY A 24 -14.88 0.32 16.60
C GLY A 24 -15.20 -1.18 16.70
N GLU A 25 -14.19 -2.05 16.82
CA GLU A 25 -14.36 -3.50 17.07
C GLU A 25 -14.49 -3.86 18.55
N GLY A 26 -14.67 -2.91 19.45
CA GLY A 26 -14.82 -3.14 20.90
C GLY A 26 -13.51 -3.48 21.62
N LYS A 27 -12.37 -3.35 20.97
CA LYS A 27 -11.04 -3.52 21.60
C LYS A 27 -10.73 -2.28 22.43
N LYS A 28 -10.63 -2.44 23.75
CA LYS A 28 -10.23 -1.37 24.67
C LYS A 28 -8.72 -1.14 24.57
N GLY A 29 -8.32 0.01 24.05
CA GLY A 29 -6.95 0.52 24.17
C GLY A 29 -6.67 1.13 25.55
N MET A 30 -5.47 1.70 25.72
CA MET A 30 -5.11 2.39 26.97
C MET A 30 -5.85 3.73 27.06
N SER A 31 -6.46 4.02 28.21
CA SER A 31 -7.28 5.23 28.46
C SER A 31 -6.47 6.54 28.51
N HIS A 32 -5.14 6.48 28.59
CA HIS A 32 -4.26 7.63 28.64
C HIS A 32 -3.23 7.56 27.52
N VAL A 33 -3.51 8.26 26.42
CA VAL A 33 -2.58 8.40 25.30
C VAL A 33 -1.69 9.61 25.56
N ALA A 34 -0.38 9.48 25.34
CA ALA A 34 0.54 10.59 25.44
C ALA A 34 0.16 11.70 24.45
N LYS A 35 0.23 12.96 24.88
CA LYS A 35 -0.16 14.12 24.07
C LYS A 35 0.58 14.15 22.72
N MET A 36 1.86 13.78 22.72
CA MET A 36 2.68 13.71 21.51
C MET A 36 2.19 12.59 20.55
N ASP A 37 1.84 11.42 21.06
CA ASP A 37 1.36 10.32 20.21
C ASP A 37 0.02 10.68 19.56
N LYS A 38 -0.83 11.43 20.28
CA LYS A 38 -2.08 11.97 19.74
C LYS A 38 -1.83 12.99 18.62
N GLN A 39 -0.91 13.93 18.84
CA GLN A 39 -0.53 14.93 17.84
C GLN A 39 0.00 14.27 16.57
N VAL A 40 0.93 13.33 16.69
CA VAL A 40 1.49 12.59 15.55
C VAL A 40 0.39 11.80 14.82
N PHE A 41 -0.52 11.17 15.54
CA PHE A 41 -1.61 10.44 14.92
C PHE A 41 -2.54 11.38 14.13
N GLU A 42 -2.94 12.52 14.72
CA GLU A 42 -3.80 13.52 14.07
C GLU A 42 -3.14 14.16 12.85
N GLU A 43 -1.82 14.38 12.89
CA GLU A 43 -1.03 14.96 11.81
C GLU A 43 -0.94 14.03 10.60
N PHE A 44 -0.71 12.73 10.82
CA PHE A 44 -0.42 11.78 9.76
C PHE A 44 -1.54 10.78 9.45
N GLN A 45 -2.67 10.81 10.15
CA GLN A 45 -3.77 9.87 9.91
C GLN A 45 -4.34 9.93 8.49
N ASN A 46 -4.16 11.05 7.79
CA ASN A 46 -4.60 11.27 6.42
C ASN A 46 -3.45 11.47 5.42
N ASP A 47 -2.19 11.45 5.87
CA ASP A 47 -1.01 11.59 5.01
C ASP A 47 0.13 10.66 5.45
N TRP A 48 -0.06 9.39 5.15
CA TRP A 48 0.95 8.35 5.41
C TRP A 48 2.18 8.48 4.51
N GLY A 49 2.04 9.17 3.37
CA GLY A 49 3.16 9.47 2.48
C GLY A 49 4.14 10.44 3.11
N GLU A 50 3.64 11.48 3.76
CA GLU A 50 4.46 12.46 4.48
C GLU A 50 5.15 11.80 5.68
N LEU A 51 4.42 10.98 6.46
CA LEU A 51 5.01 10.21 7.56
C LEU A 51 6.17 9.32 7.09
N ALA A 52 5.98 8.61 5.97
CA ALA A 52 7.03 7.76 5.41
C ALA A 52 8.27 8.58 5.01
N THR A 53 8.07 9.71 4.36
CA THR A 53 9.16 10.61 3.94
C THR A 53 9.92 11.14 5.15
N MET A 54 9.23 11.65 6.16
CA MET A 54 9.85 12.15 7.38
C MET A 54 10.56 11.05 8.17
N ALA A 55 9.98 9.85 8.25
CA ALA A 55 10.62 8.70 8.90
C ALA A 55 11.91 8.28 8.19
N GLU A 56 11.93 8.31 6.86
CA GLU A 56 13.12 8.02 6.06
C GLU A 56 14.21 9.06 6.21
N GLU A 57 13.85 10.34 6.23
CA GLU A 57 14.79 11.44 6.49
C GLU A 57 15.40 11.32 7.87
N ALA A 58 14.60 11.02 8.89
CA ALA A 58 15.08 10.82 10.26
C ALA A 58 16.03 9.62 10.37
N VAL A 59 15.72 8.49 9.72
CA VAL A 59 16.58 7.30 9.67
C VAL A 59 17.83 7.56 8.83
N GLY A 60 17.70 8.29 7.72
CA GLY A 60 18.81 8.68 6.84
C GLY A 60 19.80 9.57 7.60
N LEU A 61 19.35 10.58 8.31
CA LEU A 61 20.17 11.44 9.16
C LEU A 61 20.90 10.64 10.26
N ALA A 62 20.21 9.71 10.92
CA ALA A 62 20.81 8.87 11.95
C ALA A 62 21.90 7.91 11.42
N LEU A 63 21.81 7.48 10.15
CA LEU A 63 22.82 6.65 9.50
C LEU A 63 24.02 7.45 9.00
N PHE A 64 23.82 8.74 8.65
CA PHE A 64 24.90 9.62 8.20
C PHE A 64 25.79 10.14 9.35
N ASP A 65 25.25 10.33 10.54
CA ASP A 65 26.00 10.73 11.73
C ASP A 65 26.99 9.64 12.22
N ALA A 66 26.88 8.42 11.70
CA ALA A 66 27.67 7.28 12.17
C ALA A 66 28.96 7.01 11.36
N THR A 67 29.22 7.69 10.21
CA THR A 67 30.45 7.47 9.40
C THR A 67 30.95 8.74 8.70
N PRO A 68 32.07 9.35 9.15
CA PRO A 68 32.76 10.35 8.34
C PRO A 68 33.71 9.69 7.32
N ASP A 69 33.56 10.15 6.08
CA ASP A 69 34.56 10.14 4.99
C ASP A 69 34.76 8.91 4.11
N LYS A 70 34.52 9.14 2.85
CA LYS A 70 35.02 8.67 1.54
C LYS A 70 33.97 8.12 0.57
N GLY A 71 33.59 8.96 -0.42
CA GLY A 71 32.98 8.43 -1.64
C GLY A 71 31.67 9.07 -2.12
N ALA A 72 31.57 10.40 -2.18
CA ALA A 72 30.33 11.13 -2.52
C ALA A 72 29.70 10.75 -3.89
N LYS A 73 30.43 10.19 -4.86
CA LYS A 73 29.89 9.80 -6.18
C LYS A 73 29.33 8.37 -6.26
N VAL A 74 29.82 7.46 -5.43
CA VAL A 74 29.28 6.08 -5.34
C VAL A 74 28.06 6.08 -4.41
N LEU A 75 28.03 7.01 -3.45
CA LEU A 75 26.97 7.12 -2.44
C LEU A 75 25.64 7.60 -3.03
N SER A 76 25.62 8.52 -4.03
CA SER A 76 24.39 9.03 -4.62
C SER A 76 23.59 7.94 -5.36
N SER A 77 24.24 7.07 -6.11
CA SER A 77 23.55 5.97 -6.82
C SER A 77 23.08 4.85 -5.89
N LEU A 78 23.76 4.66 -4.75
CA LEU A 78 23.34 3.72 -3.70
C LEU A 78 22.20 4.27 -2.83
N THR A 79 22.20 5.59 -2.56
CA THR A 79 21.12 6.25 -1.83
C THR A 79 19.82 6.22 -2.60
N ASP A 80 19.84 6.49 -3.92
CA ASP A 80 18.62 6.46 -4.74
C ASP A 80 18.02 5.05 -4.83
N ARG A 81 18.84 4.02 -5.01
CA ARG A 81 18.37 2.61 -5.00
C ARG A 81 17.81 2.20 -3.65
N ASN A 82 18.45 2.62 -2.57
CA ASN A 82 17.98 2.36 -1.21
C ASN A 82 16.68 3.11 -0.91
N LYS A 83 16.52 4.33 -1.42
CA LYS A 83 15.29 5.11 -1.28
C LYS A 83 14.12 4.40 -1.97
N VAL A 84 14.25 4.03 -3.24
CA VAL A 84 13.21 3.30 -4.00
C VAL A 84 12.86 1.96 -3.31
N SER A 85 13.86 1.24 -2.79
CA SER A 85 13.61 -0.01 -2.06
C SER A 85 12.80 0.22 -0.79
N ARG A 86 13.09 1.28 -0.02
CA ARG A 86 12.35 1.64 1.19
C ARG A 86 10.92 2.08 0.88
N GLU A 87 10.72 2.95 -0.12
CA GLU A 87 9.40 3.38 -0.58
C GLU A 87 8.52 2.16 -0.91
N ARG A 88 9.05 1.20 -1.66
CA ARG A 88 8.33 -0.04 -2.00
C ARG A 88 8.04 -0.92 -0.78
N HIS A 89 8.99 -1.01 0.15
CA HIS A 89 8.81 -1.76 1.39
C HIS A 89 7.70 -1.17 2.26
N PHE A 90 7.72 0.15 2.42
CA PHE A 90 6.71 0.88 3.18
C PHE A 90 5.33 0.75 2.54
N PHE A 91 5.22 1.02 1.23
CA PHE A 91 3.98 0.85 0.48
C PHE A 91 3.41 -0.56 0.65
N ARG A 92 4.26 -1.60 0.44
CA ARG A 92 3.83 -2.99 0.62
C ARG A 92 3.30 -3.28 2.02
N ALA A 93 3.99 -2.83 3.06
CA ALA A 93 3.58 -3.04 4.44
C ALA A 93 2.24 -2.36 4.74
N SER A 94 2.05 -1.12 4.26
CA SER A 94 0.82 -0.35 4.42
C SER A 94 -0.37 -0.99 3.71
N VAL A 95 -0.22 -1.42 2.46
CA VAL A 95 -1.27 -2.09 1.70
C VAL A 95 -1.63 -3.45 2.31
N LEU A 96 -0.64 -4.28 2.70
CA LEU A 96 -0.89 -5.55 3.40
C LEU A 96 -1.74 -5.35 4.67
N THR A 97 -1.38 -4.35 5.47
CA THR A 97 -2.10 -4.02 6.71
C THR A 97 -3.52 -3.54 6.41
N SER A 98 -3.71 -2.66 5.42
CA SER A 98 -5.01 -2.10 5.04
C SER A 98 -6.00 -3.18 4.63
N TYR A 99 -5.55 -4.20 3.93
CA TYR A 99 -6.37 -5.33 3.47
C TYR A 99 -6.37 -6.54 4.43
N ASN A 100 -5.86 -6.41 5.66
CA ASN A 100 -5.73 -7.52 6.61
C ASN A 100 -5.04 -8.76 6.00
N ASN A 101 -4.01 -8.56 5.19
CA ASN A 101 -3.27 -9.61 4.47
C ASN A 101 -4.17 -10.50 3.59
N LYS A 102 -5.21 -9.95 2.96
CA LYS A 102 -6.14 -10.68 2.08
C LYS A 102 -6.21 -10.04 0.71
N CYS A 103 -6.07 -10.85 -0.34
CA CYS A 103 -6.32 -10.39 -1.70
C CYS A 103 -7.72 -9.80 -1.83
N CYS A 104 -7.84 -8.59 -2.39
CA CYS A 104 -9.12 -7.89 -2.50
C CYS A 104 -10.10 -8.54 -3.52
N ILE A 105 -9.64 -9.43 -4.38
CA ILE A 105 -10.49 -10.15 -5.34
C ILE A 105 -10.91 -11.51 -4.82
N THR A 106 -9.96 -12.29 -4.29
CA THR A 106 -10.19 -13.70 -3.94
C THR A 106 -10.26 -13.99 -2.44
N GLY A 107 -9.79 -13.07 -1.61
CA GLY A 107 -9.62 -13.33 -0.18
C GLY A 107 -8.42 -14.23 0.16
N LEU A 108 -7.56 -14.57 -0.82
CA LEU A 108 -6.34 -15.37 -0.58
C LEU A 108 -5.47 -14.70 0.50
N THR A 109 -4.96 -15.50 1.45
CA THR A 109 -4.16 -15.02 2.58
C THR A 109 -2.73 -15.53 2.58
N LEU A 110 -2.29 -16.32 1.58
CA LEU A 110 -0.93 -16.85 1.50
C LEU A 110 0.06 -15.74 1.16
N PRO A 111 0.96 -15.31 2.10
CA PRO A 111 1.76 -14.09 1.95
C PRO A 111 2.70 -14.10 0.74
N THR A 112 3.21 -15.27 0.37
CA THR A 112 4.13 -15.45 -0.77
C THR A 112 3.47 -15.23 -2.13
N LEU A 113 2.14 -15.32 -2.19
CA LEU A 113 1.34 -15.09 -3.40
C LEU A 113 0.62 -13.75 -3.38
N LEU A 114 0.83 -12.89 -2.38
CA LEU A 114 0.25 -11.56 -2.30
C LEU A 114 1.21 -10.50 -2.85
N ALA A 115 0.69 -9.66 -3.72
CA ALA A 115 1.36 -8.48 -4.27
C ALA A 115 0.61 -7.21 -3.86
N ALA A 116 1.35 -6.20 -3.41
CA ALA A 116 0.84 -4.85 -3.24
C ALA A 116 1.03 -4.12 -4.58
N SER A 117 -0.05 -4.00 -5.32
CA SER A 117 -0.10 -3.43 -6.67
C SER A 117 -0.37 -1.94 -6.60
N HIS A 118 0.45 -1.11 -7.28
CA HIS A 118 0.14 0.30 -7.46
C HIS A 118 -0.97 0.45 -8.51
N ILE A 119 -2.01 1.22 -8.20
CA ILE A 119 -3.11 1.53 -9.14
C ILE A 119 -2.59 2.47 -10.23
N LYS A 120 -2.06 3.63 -9.86
CA LYS A 120 -1.25 4.48 -10.72
C LYS A 120 0.19 3.99 -10.61
N PRO A 121 0.85 3.56 -11.70
CA PRO A 121 2.16 2.94 -11.65
C PRO A 121 3.20 3.75 -10.89
N PHE A 122 4.09 3.08 -10.18
CA PHE A 122 5.19 3.70 -9.42
C PHE A 122 6.01 4.70 -10.25
N SER A 123 6.25 4.40 -11.53
CA SER A 123 6.97 5.27 -12.47
C SER A 123 6.24 6.58 -12.78
N GLU A 124 4.92 6.58 -12.68
CA GLU A 124 4.05 7.72 -12.98
C GLU A 124 3.78 8.60 -11.74
N CYS A 125 4.18 8.14 -10.56
CA CYS A 125 4.08 8.90 -9.32
C CYS A 125 5.15 10.00 -9.29
N ARG A 126 4.72 11.23 -9.00
CA ARG A 126 5.57 12.43 -9.06
C ARG A 126 6.42 12.65 -7.80
N SER A 127 5.98 12.11 -6.66
CA SER A 127 6.60 12.32 -5.36
C SER A 127 6.75 11.03 -4.56
N SER A 128 7.59 11.04 -3.53
CA SER A 128 7.68 9.97 -2.54
C SER A 128 6.33 9.72 -1.86
N SER A 129 5.57 10.77 -1.54
CA SER A 129 4.26 10.63 -0.91
C SER A 129 3.28 9.88 -1.81
N GLU A 130 3.20 10.20 -3.11
CA GLU A 130 2.38 9.41 -4.06
C GLU A 130 2.81 7.94 -4.17
N ARG A 131 4.13 7.66 -4.09
CA ARG A 131 4.67 6.30 -4.22
C ARG A 131 4.42 5.44 -3.00
N THR A 132 4.28 6.05 -1.84
CA THR A 132 4.09 5.37 -0.56
C THR A 132 2.65 5.40 -0.08
N ASP A 133 1.76 6.15 -0.76
CA ASP A 133 0.36 6.31 -0.39
C ASP A 133 -0.44 5.01 -0.55
N PRO A 134 -0.97 4.42 0.54
CA PRO A 134 -1.77 3.21 0.46
C PRO A 134 -3.10 3.38 -0.27
N HIS A 135 -3.62 4.62 -0.45
CA HIS A 135 -4.80 4.88 -1.29
C HIS A 135 -4.52 4.60 -2.77
N ASN A 136 -3.25 4.58 -3.19
CA ASN A 136 -2.81 4.16 -4.52
C ASN A 136 -2.54 2.65 -4.59
N GLY A 137 -3.11 1.83 -3.70
CA GLY A 137 -2.78 0.43 -3.56
C GLY A 137 -3.95 -0.54 -3.61
N LEU A 138 -3.75 -1.67 -4.27
CA LEU A 138 -4.59 -2.86 -4.19
C LEU A 138 -3.76 -4.04 -3.70
N LEU A 139 -4.32 -4.87 -2.80
CA LEU A 139 -3.69 -6.14 -2.44
C LEU A 139 -4.26 -7.25 -3.31
N LEU A 140 -3.45 -7.76 -4.21
CA LEU A 140 -3.84 -8.76 -5.20
C LEU A 140 -3.07 -10.07 -5.00
N ASN A 141 -3.58 -11.18 -5.52
CA ASN A 141 -2.73 -12.35 -5.74
C ASN A 141 -1.89 -12.15 -7.01
N THR A 142 -0.82 -12.90 -7.17
CA THR A 142 0.14 -12.74 -8.28
C THR A 142 -0.48 -12.85 -9.67
N LEU A 143 -1.53 -13.64 -9.87
CA LEU A 143 -2.23 -13.73 -11.15
C LEU A 143 -2.98 -12.44 -11.45
N HIS A 144 -3.76 -11.96 -10.48
CA HIS A 144 -4.57 -10.75 -10.66
C HIS A 144 -3.70 -9.49 -10.69
N ASP A 145 -2.61 -9.44 -9.93
CA ASP A 145 -1.59 -8.40 -9.99
C ASP A 145 -1.03 -8.28 -11.42
N LYS A 146 -0.61 -9.40 -11.99
CA LYS A 146 -0.12 -9.42 -13.37
C LYS A 146 -1.18 -9.03 -14.40
N ALA A 147 -2.41 -9.49 -14.21
CA ALA A 147 -3.53 -9.14 -15.11
C ALA A 147 -3.88 -7.64 -15.02
N PHE A 148 -3.83 -7.06 -13.81
CA PHE A 148 -4.04 -5.65 -13.54
C PHE A 148 -2.93 -4.79 -14.18
N ASP A 149 -1.67 -5.08 -13.90
CA ASP A 149 -0.52 -4.38 -14.48
C ASP A 149 -0.53 -4.36 -16.02
N GLN A 150 -1.03 -5.44 -16.64
CA GLN A 150 -1.13 -5.54 -18.09
C GLN A 150 -2.39 -4.88 -18.66
N GLY A 151 -3.26 -4.33 -17.82
CA GLY A 151 -4.52 -3.72 -18.21
C GLY A 151 -5.54 -4.73 -18.74
N LEU A 152 -5.42 -6.00 -18.36
CA LEU A 152 -6.36 -7.04 -18.73
C LEU A 152 -7.60 -7.03 -17.83
N ILE A 153 -7.44 -6.57 -16.60
CA ILE A 153 -8.52 -6.25 -15.67
C ILE A 153 -8.29 -4.86 -15.10
N THR A 154 -9.36 -4.22 -14.64
CA THR A 154 -9.27 -2.96 -13.89
C THR A 154 -10.32 -2.92 -12.79
N VAL A 155 -10.23 -1.93 -11.91
CA VAL A 155 -11.22 -1.64 -10.88
C VAL A 155 -11.79 -0.25 -11.14
N THR A 156 -13.11 -0.14 -11.22
CA THR A 156 -13.80 1.14 -11.44
C THR A 156 -13.86 1.97 -10.14
N LYS A 157 -14.23 3.24 -10.24
CA LYS A 157 -14.50 4.10 -9.08
C LYS A 157 -15.58 3.59 -8.13
N ASP A 158 -16.47 2.72 -8.64
CA ASP A 158 -17.49 2.04 -7.83
C ASP A 158 -16.96 0.72 -7.23
N TYR A 159 -15.65 0.50 -7.29
CA TYR A 159 -14.95 -0.69 -6.78
C TYR A 159 -15.41 -2.00 -7.43
N LYS A 160 -15.87 -1.94 -8.70
CA LYS A 160 -16.22 -3.12 -9.50
C LYS A 160 -15.11 -3.45 -10.49
N ILE A 161 -14.93 -4.73 -10.73
CA ILE A 161 -13.92 -5.23 -11.68
C ILE A 161 -14.48 -5.15 -13.09
N TRP A 162 -13.71 -4.63 -14.03
CA TRP A 162 -13.93 -4.75 -15.45
C TRP A 162 -12.85 -5.64 -16.07
N VAL A 163 -13.27 -6.48 -16.99
CA VAL A 163 -12.42 -7.44 -17.70
C VAL A 163 -12.34 -7.06 -19.19
N SER A 164 -11.12 -6.97 -19.71
CA SER A 164 -10.90 -6.56 -21.10
C SER A 164 -11.48 -7.58 -22.09
N GLN A 165 -11.86 -7.12 -23.28
CA GLN A 165 -12.34 -8.00 -24.34
C GLN A 165 -11.29 -9.06 -24.71
N LYS A 166 -10.01 -8.71 -24.67
CA LYS A 166 -8.90 -9.65 -24.92
C LYS A 166 -8.92 -10.88 -24.02
N VAL A 167 -9.31 -10.74 -22.75
CA VAL A 167 -9.45 -11.87 -21.83
C VAL A 167 -10.70 -12.68 -22.15
N LYS A 168 -11.81 -12.01 -22.51
CA LYS A 168 -13.08 -12.64 -22.87
C LYS A 168 -12.96 -13.52 -24.13
N ASP A 169 -12.07 -13.17 -25.04
CA ASP A 169 -11.77 -13.96 -26.25
C ASP A 169 -11.18 -15.35 -25.91
N PHE A 170 -10.61 -15.51 -24.71
CA PHE A 170 -10.10 -16.78 -24.18
C PHE A 170 -11.06 -17.48 -23.21
N ALA A 171 -12.34 -17.11 -23.19
CA ALA A 171 -13.33 -17.68 -22.26
C ALA A 171 -13.57 -19.21 -22.43
N ASN A 172 -13.17 -19.79 -23.55
CA ASN A 172 -13.21 -21.22 -23.77
C ASN A 172 -12.23 -22.02 -22.90
N ASP A 173 -11.13 -21.38 -22.45
CA ASP A 173 -10.25 -21.95 -21.45
C ASP A 173 -10.91 -21.88 -20.07
N SER A 174 -11.13 -23.04 -19.46
CA SER A 174 -11.84 -23.15 -18.18
C SER A 174 -11.16 -22.37 -17.06
N PHE A 175 -9.82 -22.35 -17.04
CA PHE A 175 -9.08 -21.61 -16.02
C PHE A 175 -9.21 -20.09 -16.23
N THR A 176 -9.04 -19.61 -17.46
CA THR A 176 -9.23 -18.19 -17.82
C THR A 176 -10.64 -17.74 -17.51
N ASN A 177 -11.63 -18.56 -17.84
CA ASN A 177 -13.03 -18.25 -17.55
C ASN A 177 -13.26 -18.06 -16.04
N THR A 178 -12.89 -19.05 -15.23
CA THR A 178 -13.13 -19.02 -13.78
C THR A 178 -12.28 -17.99 -13.04
N SER A 179 -11.04 -17.78 -13.48
CA SER A 179 -10.08 -16.94 -12.75
C SER A 179 -10.12 -15.47 -13.15
N LEU A 180 -10.56 -15.15 -14.37
CA LEU A 180 -10.56 -13.78 -14.90
C LEU A 180 -11.91 -13.35 -15.43
N VAL A 181 -12.52 -14.09 -16.40
CA VAL A 181 -13.78 -13.65 -17.05
C VAL A 181 -14.93 -13.55 -16.05
N ALA A 182 -15.05 -14.52 -15.14
CA ALA A 182 -16.08 -14.54 -14.10
C ALA A 182 -15.94 -13.42 -13.04
N LEU A 183 -14.89 -12.60 -13.12
CA LEU A 183 -14.72 -11.43 -12.25
C LEU A 183 -15.51 -10.21 -12.74
N GLU A 184 -15.95 -10.20 -13.99
CA GLU A 184 -16.68 -9.06 -14.57
C GLU A 184 -17.84 -8.61 -13.70
N GLY A 185 -17.86 -7.32 -13.36
CA GLY A 185 -18.88 -6.68 -12.54
C GLY A 185 -18.84 -7.01 -11.05
N ARG A 186 -17.97 -7.92 -10.60
CA ARG A 186 -17.83 -8.23 -9.16
C ARG A 186 -17.20 -7.07 -8.41
N GLN A 187 -17.69 -6.84 -7.20
CA GLN A 187 -17.12 -5.87 -6.30
C GLN A 187 -15.90 -6.45 -5.59
N ILE A 188 -14.83 -5.65 -5.46
CA ILE A 188 -13.66 -6.03 -4.65
C ILE A 188 -13.99 -5.99 -3.16
N ILE A 189 -13.24 -6.74 -2.37
CA ILE A 189 -13.21 -6.62 -0.91
C ILE A 189 -12.50 -5.33 -0.59
N LEU A 190 -13.20 -4.37 0.01
CA LEU A 190 -12.64 -3.08 0.37
C LEU A 190 -11.66 -3.22 1.54
N PRO A 191 -10.60 -2.41 1.57
CA PRO A 191 -9.70 -2.36 2.70
C PRO A 191 -10.41 -1.76 3.92
N ARG A 192 -9.87 -2.03 5.09
CA ARG A 192 -10.38 -1.50 6.35
C ARG A 192 -10.12 0.00 6.48
N ASN A 193 -8.93 0.42 6.04
CA ASN A 193 -8.47 1.81 6.00
C ASN A 193 -7.91 2.09 4.60
N PHE A 194 -7.80 3.36 4.23
CA PHE A 194 -7.19 3.78 2.96
C PHE A 194 -7.90 3.21 1.73
N LEU A 195 -9.17 3.57 1.56
CA LEU A 195 -9.93 3.22 0.35
C LEU A 195 -9.17 3.66 -0.90
N PRO A 196 -9.14 2.84 -1.96
CA PRO A 196 -8.52 3.23 -3.22
C PRO A 196 -9.02 4.58 -3.71
N ALA A 197 -8.11 5.50 -4.00
CA ALA A 197 -8.45 6.85 -4.45
C ALA A 197 -9.10 6.84 -5.83
N ALA A 198 -10.18 7.59 -6.00
CA ALA A 198 -10.93 7.63 -7.26
C ALA A 198 -10.07 8.07 -8.43
N GLU A 199 -9.20 9.08 -8.22
CA GLU A 199 -8.28 9.58 -9.25
C GLU A 199 -7.25 8.53 -9.69
N CYS A 200 -6.79 7.64 -8.78
CA CYS A 200 -5.90 6.55 -9.14
C CYS A 200 -6.62 5.49 -9.96
N LEU A 201 -7.86 5.15 -9.57
CA LEU A 201 -8.69 4.21 -10.31
C LEU A 201 -9.04 4.72 -11.71
N GLU A 202 -9.43 5.99 -11.83
CA GLU A 202 -9.68 6.64 -13.12
C GLU A 202 -8.43 6.65 -14.00
N TYR A 203 -7.26 6.98 -13.43
CA TYR A 203 -6.00 6.91 -14.17
C TYR A 203 -5.77 5.50 -14.75
N HIS A 204 -5.96 4.45 -13.96
CA HIS A 204 -5.78 3.08 -14.42
C HIS A 204 -6.79 2.72 -15.52
N ASN A 205 -8.05 3.14 -15.34
CA ASN A 205 -9.11 2.88 -16.34
C ASN A 205 -8.83 3.56 -17.67
N ASP A 206 -8.34 4.80 -17.66
CA ASP A 206 -8.18 5.61 -18.86
C ASP A 206 -6.84 5.37 -19.58
N VAL A 207 -5.79 5.03 -18.83
CA VAL A 207 -4.41 4.97 -19.34
C VAL A 207 -3.88 3.55 -19.50
N ILE A 208 -4.22 2.65 -18.56
CA ILE A 208 -3.62 1.31 -18.49
C ILE A 208 -4.57 0.24 -19.04
N PHE A 209 -5.86 0.32 -18.71
CA PHE A 209 -6.84 -0.68 -19.09
C PHE A 209 -7.03 -0.77 -20.61
N LYS A 210 -7.07 -1.99 -21.10
CA LYS A 210 -7.21 -2.33 -22.53
C LYS A 210 -8.62 -2.87 -22.80
N GLY A 211 -9.61 -2.01 -22.54
CA GLY A 211 -11.03 -2.29 -22.68
C GLY A 211 -11.46 -2.84 -24.03
#